data_b06faedc3d98835d60e4a9c5d2fd0984
#
_entry.id   b06faedc3d98835d60e4a9c5d2fd0984
#
_cell.length_a   1.000
_cell.length_b   1.000
_cell.length_c   1.000
_cell.angle_alpha   90.00
_cell.angle_beta   90.00
_cell.angle_gamma   90.00
#
_symmetry.space_group_name_H-M   'P 1'
#
loop_
_entity.id
_entity.type
_entity.pdbx_description
1 polymer ?
#
loop_
_entity_poly.entity_id
_entity_poly.type
_entity_poly.pdbx_seq_one_letter_code
_entity_poly.pdbx_strand_id
1 'polypeptide(L)'
;MEPGPIWEDSVVSFILDPPALFLLGMAVYYISRRFRLDIRTTLLMGAVISLGMFVGGSTLLYLDIIDWPLPPTEGPVWMFHTNYTGIAKADVPVALAVFMLLVYPIWHLMGYLLALRMDVGSFLIPVVSYGDVKSRRERPETRFAVRRGKSGRQMTREAIEELGGIKSFVKGGDRVVIKPNICGGNPQIAGSFTRIEVVDELVKMVREAGASPVVVDSNMIWTKFDPVAEAEGWKEWAKREDVPLINLNRAKRIRFNFGRDSSVGIVPVSREMVEADVIISVPVMKTHLLTNVTLGMKNMYGTFPQENKAKFHRFGIENVVYEVNRAFTPHLTLIDGTVGGECFGPLSCKPLNYQTLIASNDVVAADAVACMLMGYQPETVLHIRKAHREGLGNGEPAFDLRNLSSAHPKDGNWEKPDPKVTAFYEALVEASLHLPGMQDFFDGAADFALFGLATLPMVKDLTPQTEKLFNDVLGGLFRSGFTGRKWTKDDLDKFTRLTQTWASQ
;
A
#
# COMPACT_ATOMS: atom_id res chain seq x y z
N MET A 1 34.79 -23.02 47.48
CA MET A 1 33.64 -23.48 46.71
C MET A 1 34.20 -24.36 45.61
N GLU A 2 33.82 -25.59 45.56
CA GLU A 2 34.22 -26.46 44.46
C GLU A 2 33.58 -25.92 43.18
N PRO A 3 34.32 -25.84 42.08
CA PRO A 3 33.72 -25.42 40.80
C PRO A 3 32.67 -26.44 40.41
N GLY A 4 31.46 -25.97 40.11
CA GLY A 4 30.41 -26.82 39.57
C GLY A 4 30.84 -27.50 38.26
N PRO A 5 30.18 -28.55 37.85
CA PRO A 5 30.61 -29.33 36.70
C PRO A 5 30.56 -28.49 35.42
N ILE A 6 31.65 -28.46 34.70
CA ILE A 6 31.89 -27.68 33.45
C ILE A 6 30.75 -27.79 32.43
N TRP A 7 29.97 -28.86 32.45
CA TRP A 7 28.86 -29.10 31.54
C TRP A 7 27.61 -28.25 31.84
N GLU A 8 27.39 -27.78 33.10
CA GLU A 8 26.24 -26.96 33.46
C GLU A 8 26.36 -25.54 32.84
N ASP A 9 27.55 -24.95 32.90
CA ASP A 9 27.83 -23.66 32.29
C ASP A 9 27.75 -23.72 30.76
N SER A 10 28.18 -24.85 30.17
CA SER A 10 28.10 -25.08 28.73
C SER A 10 26.67 -25.23 28.22
N VAL A 11 25.75 -25.81 29.02
CA VAL A 11 24.33 -25.95 28.67
C VAL A 11 23.63 -24.60 28.72
N VAL A 12 23.98 -23.74 29.71
CA VAL A 12 23.40 -22.41 29.84
C VAL A 12 23.82 -21.52 28.66
N SER A 13 25.11 -21.53 28.30
CA SER A 13 25.58 -20.80 27.10
C SER A 13 24.97 -21.36 25.83
N PHE A 14 24.82 -22.66 25.69
CA PHE A 14 24.16 -23.29 24.55
C PHE A 14 22.70 -22.87 24.40
N ILE A 15 22.00 -22.54 25.48
CA ILE A 15 20.59 -22.12 25.47
C ILE A 15 20.48 -20.64 25.22
N LEU A 16 21.41 -19.79 25.64
CA LEU A 16 21.26 -18.32 25.62
C LEU A 16 21.93 -17.63 24.42
N ASP A 17 23.00 -18.21 23.86
CA ASP A 17 23.64 -17.68 22.63
C ASP A 17 22.82 -17.91 21.35
N PRO A 18 22.04 -18.98 21.20
CA PRO A 18 21.23 -19.21 20.02
C PRO A 18 20.33 -18.07 19.59
N PRO A 19 19.66 -17.31 20.50
CA PRO A 19 18.80 -16.17 20.08
C PRO A 19 19.56 -15.08 19.32
N ALA A 20 20.79 -14.77 19.72
CA ALA A 20 21.59 -13.74 19.05
C ALA A 20 21.97 -14.16 17.63
N LEU A 21 22.37 -15.43 17.45
CA LEU A 21 22.71 -16.01 16.15
C LEU A 21 21.50 -16.14 15.24
N PHE A 22 20.37 -16.47 15.82
CA PHE A 22 19.10 -16.53 15.15
C PHE A 22 18.69 -15.14 14.62
N LEU A 23 18.79 -14.10 15.46
CA LEU A 23 18.54 -12.71 15.07
C LEU A 23 19.51 -12.23 13.99
N LEU A 24 20.78 -12.62 14.06
CA LEU A 24 21.77 -12.33 13.03
C LEU A 24 21.38 -12.97 11.69
N GLY A 25 20.94 -14.24 11.69
CA GLY A 25 20.44 -14.90 10.48
C GLY A 25 19.26 -14.18 9.86
N MET A 26 18.32 -13.73 10.69
CA MET A 26 17.21 -12.89 10.23
C MET A 26 17.70 -11.55 9.65
N ALA A 27 18.63 -10.88 10.32
CA ALA A 27 19.20 -9.61 9.86
C ALA A 27 19.89 -9.77 8.49
N VAL A 28 20.71 -10.81 8.31
CA VAL A 28 21.33 -11.13 7.01
C VAL A 28 20.29 -11.34 5.93
N TYR A 29 19.20 -12.04 6.23
CA TYR A 29 18.09 -12.21 5.30
C TYR A 29 17.47 -10.87 4.87
N TYR A 30 17.14 -9.99 5.83
CA TYR A 30 16.54 -8.70 5.53
C TYR A 30 17.51 -7.77 4.79
N ILE A 31 18.79 -7.76 5.14
CA ILE A 31 19.84 -6.99 4.43
C ILE A 31 19.94 -7.48 2.98
N SER A 32 20.01 -8.80 2.77
CA SER A 32 20.10 -9.37 1.43
C SER A 32 18.88 -9.00 0.57
N ARG A 33 17.70 -9.00 1.13
CA ARG A 33 16.50 -8.51 0.44
C ARG A 33 16.57 -7.02 0.12
N ARG A 34 17.06 -6.21 1.07
CA ARG A 34 17.19 -4.76 0.90
C ARG A 34 18.09 -4.41 -0.28
N PHE A 35 19.19 -5.15 -0.44
CA PHE A 35 20.18 -4.93 -1.51
C PHE A 35 19.95 -5.82 -2.73
N ARG A 36 18.86 -6.61 -2.77
CA ARG A 36 18.53 -7.54 -3.87
C ARG A 36 19.65 -8.53 -4.20
N LEU A 37 20.36 -8.98 -3.17
CA LEU A 37 21.43 -9.94 -3.32
C LEU A 37 20.86 -11.31 -3.75
N ASP A 38 21.57 -12.00 -4.61
CA ASP A 38 21.27 -13.39 -4.92
C ASP A 38 21.61 -14.31 -3.73
N ILE A 39 21.10 -15.55 -3.75
CA ILE A 39 21.23 -16.45 -2.61
C ILE A 39 22.70 -16.79 -2.31
N ARG A 40 23.57 -16.87 -3.34
CA ARG A 40 24.99 -17.21 -3.14
C ARG A 40 25.71 -16.06 -2.45
N THR A 41 25.49 -14.83 -2.91
CA THR A 41 26.03 -13.62 -2.30
C THR A 41 25.51 -13.44 -0.88
N THR A 42 24.24 -13.76 -0.63
CA THR A 42 23.64 -13.72 0.73
C THR A 42 24.30 -14.71 1.68
N LEU A 43 24.48 -15.96 1.25
CA LEU A 43 25.15 -16.98 2.06
C LEU A 43 26.61 -16.65 2.30
N LEU A 44 27.32 -16.14 1.27
CA LEU A 44 28.69 -15.68 1.40
C LEU A 44 28.81 -14.53 2.40
N MET A 45 27.94 -13.53 2.31
CA MET A 45 27.90 -12.41 3.24
C MET A 45 27.65 -12.89 4.68
N GLY A 46 26.70 -13.78 4.88
CA GLY A 46 26.45 -14.38 6.19
C GLY A 46 27.67 -15.12 6.76
N ALA A 47 28.33 -15.90 5.92
CA ALA A 47 29.54 -16.62 6.29
C ALA A 47 30.69 -15.66 6.63
N VAL A 48 30.92 -14.61 5.83
CA VAL A 48 31.97 -13.59 6.06
C VAL A 48 31.71 -12.84 7.36
N ILE A 49 30.47 -12.41 7.62
CA ILE A 49 30.10 -11.73 8.87
C ILE A 49 30.34 -12.65 10.07
N SER A 50 29.87 -13.89 10.00
CA SER A 50 30.04 -14.87 11.08
C SER A 50 31.53 -15.19 11.34
N LEU A 51 32.32 -15.37 10.28
CA LEU A 51 33.77 -15.58 10.38
C LEU A 51 34.48 -14.34 10.94
N GLY A 52 34.11 -13.13 10.52
CA GLY A 52 34.68 -11.90 11.02
C GLY A 52 34.41 -11.69 12.52
N MET A 53 33.18 -11.96 12.95
CA MET A 53 32.82 -11.91 14.38
C MET A 53 33.59 -12.97 15.18
N PHE A 54 33.72 -14.18 14.63
CA PHE A 54 34.49 -15.26 15.25
C PHE A 54 35.98 -14.88 15.41
N VAL A 55 36.66 -14.53 14.32
CA VAL A 55 38.08 -14.18 14.33
C VAL A 55 38.33 -12.95 15.22
N GLY A 56 37.50 -11.89 15.08
CA GLY A 56 37.61 -10.68 15.89
C GLY A 56 37.40 -10.96 17.39
N GLY A 57 36.33 -11.66 17.74
CA GLY A 57 36.04 -11.99 19.13
C GLY A 57 37.09 -12.89 19.74
N SER A 58 37.52 -13.93 19.03
CA SER A 58 38.58 -14.84 19.50
C SER A 58 39.93 -14.12 19.66
N THR A 59 40.27 -13.20 18.74
CA THR A 59 41.52 -12.43 18.83
C THR A 59 41.50 -11.49 20.04
N LEU A 60 40.40 -10.81 20.29
CA LEU A 60 40.25 -9.90 21.42
C LEU A 60 40.34 -10.64 22.77
N LEU A 61 39.75 -11.84 22.85
CA LEU A 61 39.85 -12.71 24.00
C LEU A 61 41.27 -13.26 24.20
N TYR A 62 41.94 -13.68 23.11
CA TYR A 62 43.31 -14.22 23.16
C TYR A 62 44.32 -13.15 23.57
N LEU A 63 44.12 -11.90 23.19
CA LEU A 63 45.01 -10.78 23.52
C LEU A 63 44.71 -10.14 24.87
N ASP A 64 43.82 -10.69 25.67
CA ASP A 64 43.34 -10.13 26.95
C ASP A 64 42.90 -8.64 26.84
N ILE A 65 42.51 -8.20 25.68
CA ILE A 65 42.05 -6.82 25.42
C ILE A 65 40.65 -6.60 25.99
N ILE A 66 39.85 -7.64 26.04
CA ILE A 66 38.54 -7.64 26.70
C ILE A 66 38.73 -8.42 28.02
N ASP A 67 39.02 -7.67 29.07
CA ASP A 67 38.86 -8.17 30.43
C ASP A 67 37.37 -8.05 30.76
N TRP A 68 36.72 -9.20 30.96
CA TRP A 68 35.29 -9.19 31.28
C TRP A 68 35.10 -8.85 32.75
N PRO A 69 34.65 -7.63 33.13
CA PRO A 69 34.68 -7.17 34.52
C PRO A 69 33.52 -7.66 35.39
N LEU A 70 32.68 -8.56 34.92
CA LEU A 70 31.52 -8.99 35.68
C LEU A 70 31.80 -10.21 36.54
N PRO A 71 31.41 -10.17 37.83
CA PRO A 71 31.48 -11.34 38.68
C PRO A 71 30.55 -12.43 38.13
N PRO A 72 30.90 -13.73 38.35
CA PRO A 72 30.25 -14.87 37.68
C PRO A 72 28.75 -15.06 37.96
N THR A 73 28.13 -14.21 38.75
CA THR A 73 26.77 -14.42 39.26
C THR A 73 25.74 -13.32 38.91
N GLU A 74 26.13 -12.19 38.29
CA GLU A 74 25.22 -11.04 38.20
C GLU A 74 25.10 -10.36 36.82
N GLY A 75 25.65 -10.90 35.76
CA GLY A 75 25.55 -10.30 34.42
C GLY A 75 24.59 -11.02 33.47
N PRO A 76 23.96 -10.33 32.50
CA PRO A 76 23.26 -11.01 31.43
C PRO A 76 24.27 -11.87 30.65
N VAL A 77 23.99 -13.16 30.55
CA VAL A 77 24.79 -14.18 29.90
C VAL A 77 24.74 -14.01 28.37
N TRP A 78 25.27 -12.90 27.86
CA TRP A 78 25.09 -12.54 26.46
C TRP A 78 26.22 -12.91 25.53
N MET A 79 27.43 -13.05 26.04
CA MET A 79 28.58 -13.41 25.21
C MET A 79 29.64 -14.09 26.04
N PHE A 80 30.03 -15.30 25.63
CA PHE A 80 31.28 -15.98 25.95
C PHE A 80 31.70 -15.87 27.42
N HIS A 81 31.14 -16.68 28.29
CA HIS A 81 31.67 -16.85 29.63
C HIS A 81 33.12 -17.37 29.54
N THR A 82 34.09 -16.48 29.76
CA THR A 82 35.51 -16.82 29.85
C THR A 82 35.86 -17.58 31.12
N ASN A 83 34.90 -17.85 31.99
CA ASN A 83 35.06 -18.70 33.18
C ASN A 83 35.00 -20.20 32.86
N TYR A 84 35.50 -20.61 31.72
CA TYR A 84 35.95 -22.00 31.55
C TYR A 84 37.21 -22.20 32.38
N THR A 85 37.06 -22.13 33.70
CA THR A 85 38.09 -22.45 34.68
C THR A 85 38.36 -23.93 34.57
N GLY A 86 39.37 -24.31 33.79
CA GLY A 86 39.76 -25.68 33.53
C GLY A 86 40.14 -26.01 32.10
N ILE A 87 39.78 -25.15 31.13
CA ILE A 87 40.31 -25.27 29.78
C ILE A 87 41.58 -24.43 29.70
N ALA A 88 42.71 -25.06 29.37
CA ALA A 88 43.95 -24.35 29.15
C ALA A 88 43.73 -23.27 28.05
N LYS A 89 44.33 -22.08 28.18
CA LYS A 89 44.21 -20.99 27.16
C LYS A 89 44.44 -21.51 25.73
N ALA A 90 45.26 -22.56 25.57
CA ALA A 90 45.55 -23.19 24.28
C ALA A 90 44.35 -23.97 23.68
N ASP A 91 43.42 -24.47 24.52
CA ASP A 91 42.31 -25.32 24.10
C ASP A 91 41.05 -24.50 23.84
N VAL A 92 40.96 -23.28 24.36
CA VAL A 92 39.85 -22.35 24.12
C VAL A 92 39.61 -22.09 22.61
N PRO A 93 40.64 -21.86 21.78
CA PRO A 93 40.45 -21.71 20.36
C PRO A 93 39.84 -22.93 19.67
N VAL A 94 40.19 -24.13 20.11
CA VAL A 94 39.70 -25.40 19.52
C VAL A 94 38.24 -25.65 19.93
N ALA A 95 37.92 -25.50 21.21
CA ALA A 95 36.56 -25.64 21.71
C ALA A 95 35.64 -24.59 21.08
N LEU A 96 36.08 -23.34 20.98
CA LEU A 96 35.38 -22.24 20.32
C LEU A 96 35.21 -22.51 18.81
N ALA A 97 36.25 -23.03 18.15
CA ALA A 97 36.18 -23.38 16.72
C ALA A 97 35.15 -24.51 16.48
N VAL A 98 35.13 -25.54 17.30
CA VAL A 98 34.13 -26.62 17.18
C VAL A 98 32.71 -26.08 17.42
N PHE A 99 32.52 -25.28 18.47
CA PHE A 99 31.23 -24.66 18.76
C PHE A 99 30.76 -23.76 17.61
N MET A 100 31.65 -22.90 17.10
CA MET A 100 31.36 -21.98 16.03
C MET A 100 31.14 -22.66 14.67
N LEU A 101 31.83 -23.76 14.40
CA LEU A 101 31.66 -24.54 13.17
C LEU A 101 30.37 -25.37 13.16
N LEU A 102 29.88 -25.80 14.32
CA LEU A 102 28.71 -26.66 14.44
C LEU A 102 27.46 -25.89 14.86
N VAL A 103 27.55 -25.08 15.89
CA VAL A 103 26.37 -24.43 16.49
C VAL A 103 26.01 -23.13 15.78
N TYR A 104 27.00 -22.32 15.47
CA TYR A 104 26.83 -21.02 14.84
C TYR A 104 26.12 -21.11 13.49
N PRO A 105 26.57 -21.94 12.53
CA PRO A 105 25.90 -22.06 11.24
C PRO A 105 24.48 -22.59 11.36
N ILE A 106 24.22 -23.49 12.31
CA ILE A 106 22.88 -24.07 12.47
C ILE A 106 21.89 -23.01 12.92
N TRP A 107 22.19 -22.25 13.95
CA TRP A 107 21.28 -21.20 14.46
C TRP A 107 21.14 -20.04 13.51
N HIS A 108 22.23 -19.63 12.86
CA HIS A 108 22.19 -18.61 11.82
C HIS A 108 21.30 -19.05 10.64
N LEU A 109 21.51 -20.30 10.19
CA LEU A 109 20.69 -20.88 9.12
C LEU A 109 19.22 -21.01 9.55
N MET A 110 18.95 -21.40 10.79
CA MET A 110 17.59 -21.47 11.32
C MET A 110 16.90 -20.10 11.32
N GLY A 111 17.58 -19.03 11.74
CA GLY A 111 17.06 -17.67 11.70
C GLY A 111 16.81 -17.21 10.27
N TYR A 112 17.74 -17.48 9.37
CA TYR A 112 17.58 -17.21 7.95
C TYR A 112 16.41 -17.99 7.35
N LEU A 113 16.30 -19.30 7.64
CA LEU A 113 15.20 -20.15 7.14
C LEU A 113 13.85 -19.75 7.73
N LEU A 114 13.80 -19.31 8.98
CA LEU A 114 12.55 -18.79 9.55
C LEU A 114 12.14 -17.48 8.87
N ALA A 115 13.05 -16.55 8.69
CA ALA A 115 12.79 -15.31 7.95
C ALA A 115 12.37 -15.62 6.49
N LEU A 116 13.03 -16.58 5.87
CA LEU A 116 12.65 -17.13 4.58
C LEU A 116 11.26 -17.77 4.62
N ARG A 117 10.93 -18.54 5.67
CA ARG A 117 9.62 -19.19 5.85
C ARG A 117 8.50 -18.18 6.08
N MET A 118 8.75 -17.09 6.77
CA MET A 118 7.80 -15.97 6.89
C MET A 118 7.48 -15.38 5.51
N ASP A 119 8.34 -15.62 4.51
CA ASP A 119 8.22 -15.18 3.13
C ASP A 119 8.06 -16.34 2.10
N VAL A 120 8.24 -17.61 2.54
CA VAL A 120 8.21 -18.83 1.68
C VAL A 120 6.89 -18.97 0.92
N GLY A 121 5.79 -18.49 1.48
CA GLY A 121 4.54 -18.42 0.73
C GLY A 121 4.70 -17.66 -0.58
N SER A 122 5.61 -16.67 -0.65
CA SER A 122 5.86 -15.90 -1.86
C SER A 122 6.78 -16.61 -2.87
N PHE A 123 7.69 -17.49 -2.42
CA PHE A 123 8.59 -18.23 -3.34
C PHE A 123 7.91 -19.38 -4.07
N LEU A 124 6.91 -20.00 -3.44
CA LEU A 124 6.12 -21.08 -4.05
C LEU A 124 4.98 -20.55 -4.95
N ILE A 125 4.74 -19.24 -4.95
CA ILE A 125 3.74 -18.61 -5.79
C ILE A 125 4.33 -18.44 -7.20
N PRO A 126 3.62 -18.84 -8.26
CA PRO A 126 4.08 -18.62 -9.63
C PRO A 126 4.41 -17.15 -9.91
N VAL A 127 5.46 -16.91 -10.68
CA VAL A 127 5.79 -15.59 -11.19
C VAL A 127 5.15 -15.43 -12.56
N VAL A 128 4.30 -14.46 -12.70
CA VAL A 128 3.64 -14.06 -13.95
C VAL A 128 4.11 -12.67 -14.38
N SER A 129 3.85 -12.33 -15.62
CA SER A 129 4.24 -11.05 -16.23
C SER A 129 3.08 -10.45 -17.03
N TYR A 130 3.34 -9.36 -17.72
CA TYR A 130 2.33 -8.70 -18.55
C TYR A 130 1.67 -9.64 -19.58
N GLY A 131 2.43 -10.61 -20.13
CA GLY A 131 1.91 -11.57 -21.10
C GLY A 131 0.89 -12.56 -20.54
N ASP A 132 0.88 -12.75 -19.22
CA ASP A 132 0.01 -13.70 -18.52
C ASP A 132 -1.31 -13.08 -18.06
N VAL A 133 -1.47 -11.74 -18.22
CA VAL A 133 -2.70 -11.03 -17.85
C VAL A 133 -3.76 -11.25 -18.93
N LYS A 134 -4.85 -11.90 -18.56
CA LYS A 134 -5.94 -12.21 -19.49
C LYS A 134 -6.60 -10.95 -20.07
N SER A 135 -6.79 -9.93 -19.24
CA SER A 135 -7.43 -8.67 -19.61
C SER A 135 -6.59 -7.77 -20.53
N ARG A 136 -5.39 -8.22 -20.94
CA ARG A 136 -4.52 -7.43 -21.82
C ARG A 136 -5.19 -7.18 -23.15
N ARG A 137 -5.21 -5.92 -23.57
CA ARG A 137 -5.77 -5.49 -24.86
C ARG A 137 -4.89 -4.45 -25.56
N GLU A 138 -5.09 -4.27 -26.85
CA GLU A 138 -4.56 -3.13 -27.57
C GLU A 138 -5.32 -1.85 -27.18
N ARG A 139 -4.66 -0.70 -27.27
CA ARG A 139 -5.25 0.59 -26.98
C ARG A 139 -6.35 0.88 -28.03
N PRO A 140 -7.61 1.06 -27.60
CA PRO A 140 -8.68 1.42 -28.53
C PRO A 140 -8.60 2.91 -28.88
N GLU A 141 -9.34 3.30 -29.91
CA GLU A 141 -9.66 4.70 -30.14
C GLU A 141 -10.39 5.28 -28.90
N THR A 142 -9.91 6.42 -28.42
CA THR A 142 -10.43 7.05 -27.20
C THR A 142 -11.86 7.53 -27.37
N ARG A 143 -12.77 7.04 -26.55
CA ARG A 143 -14.15 7.51 -26.43
C ARG A 143 -14.47 7.80 -24.97
N PHE A 144 -15.21 8.87 -24.73
CA PHE A 144 -15.69 9.20 -23.38
C PHE A 144 -17.09 9.81 -23.45
N ALA A 145 -17.83 9.71 -22.35
CA ALA A 145 -19.14 10.31 -22.16
C ALA A 145 -19.18 11.00 -20.79
N VAL A 146 -19.84 12.15 -20.72
CA VAL A 146 -20.10 12.87 -19.47
C VAL A 146 -21.62 12.99 -19.31
N ARG A 147 -22.13 12.51 -18.17
CA ARG A 147 -23.55 12.55 -17.84
C ARG A 147 -23.78 13.31 -16.55
N ARG A 148 -24.89 14.05 -16.52
CA ARG A 148 -25.35 14.78 -15.35
C ARG A 148 -26.76 14.42 -15.01
N GLY A 149 -27.03 14.26 -13.71
CA GLY A 149 -28.33 13.89 -13.22
C GLY A 149 -28.34 13.54 -11.73
N LYS A 150 -29.54 13.35 -11.21
CA LYS A 150 -29.72 13.03 -9.79
C LYS A 150 -29.58 11.53 -9.48
N SER A 151 -29.71 10.66 -10.49
CA SER A 151 -29.63 9.21 -10.31
C SER A 151 -28.33 8.66 -10.84
N GLY A 152 -27.49 8.16 -9.96
CA GLY A 152 -26.25 7.45 -10.31
C GLY A 152 -26.51 6.25 -11.22
N ARG A 153 -27.60 5.51 -11.00
CA ARG A 153 -28.02 4.38 -11.85
C ARG A 153 -28.29 4.82 -13.29
N GLN A 154 -29.14 5.84 -13.45
CA GLN A 154 -29.50 6.36 -14.78
C GLN A 154 -28.27 6.87 -15.53
N MET A 155 -27.43 7.68 -14.86
CA MET A 155 -26.20 8.20 -15.47
C MET A 155 -25.23 7.10 -15.88
N THR A 156 -25.12 6.03 -15.06
CA THR A 156 -24.29 4.85 -15.37
C THR A 156 -24.74 4.20 -16.67
N ARG A 157 -26.04 3.90 -16.80
CA ARG A 157 -26.59 3.26 -17.99
C ARG A 157 -26.42 4.16 -19.23
N GLU A 158 -26.84 5.42 -19.14
CA GLU A 158 -26.76 6.36 -20.25
C GLU A 158 -25.32 6.60 -20.72
N ALA A 159 -24.36 6.71 -19.81
CA ALA A 159 -22.95 6.91 -20.16
C ALA A 159 -22.36 5.69 -20.88
N ILE A 160 -22.70 4.47 -20.42
CA ILE A 160 -22.25 3.24 -21.06
C ILE A 160 -22.93 3.03 -22.43
N GLU A 161 -24.22 3.35 -22.56
CA GLU A 161 -24.95 3.25 -23.84
C GLU A 161 -24.35 4.19 -24.89
N GLU A 162 -23.96 5.42 -24.50
CA GLU A 162 -23.27 6.35 -25.41
C GLU A 162 -21.92 5.82 -25.92
N LEU A 163 -21.24 4.99 -25.13
CA LEU A 163 -20.01 4.34 -25.54
C LEU A 163 -20.24 3.07 -26.39
N GLY A 164 -21.50 2.76 -26.75
CA GLY A 164 -21.90 1.60 -27.56
C GLY A 164 -22.42 0.45 -26.73
N GLY A 165 -22.80 0.68 -25.48
CA GLY A 165 -23.37 -0.29 -24.56
C GLY A 165 -22.34 -1.20 -23.92
N ILE A 166 -22.76 -1.89 -22.86
CA ILE A 166 -21.86 -2.77 -22.06
C ILE A 166 -21.27 -3.91 -22.90
N LYS A 167 -21.99 -4.39 -23.92
CA LYS A 167 -21.54 -5.46 -24.83
C LYS A 167 -20.36 -5.07 -25.71
N SER A 168 -20.03 -3.77 -25.81
CA SER A 168 -18.80 -3.29 -26.44
C SER A 168 -17.54 -3.60 -25.62
N PHE A 169 -17.71 -3.90 -24.32
CA PHE A 169 -16.63 -4.13 -23.37
C PHE A 169 -16.62 -5.56 -22.82
N VAL A 170 -17.78 -6.19 -22.74
CA VAL A 170 -18.01 -7.45 -22.02
C VAL A 170 -18.69 -8.46 -22.94
N LYS A 171 -18.22 -9.70 -22.93
CA LYS A 171 -18.82 -10.83 -23.65
C LYS A 171 -19.46 -11.81 -22.69
N GLY A 172 -20.39 -12.61 -23.20
CA GLY A 172 -20.97 -13.69 -22.41
C GLY A 172 -19.89 -14.68 -21.95
N GLY A 173 -19.95 -15.03 -20.67
CA GLY A 173 -18.97 -15.91 -20.03
C GLY A 173 -17.74 -15.19 -19.44
N ASP A 174 -17.50 -13.90 -19.71
CA ASP A 174 -16.38 -13.16 -19.16
C ASP A 174 -16.45 -13.07 -17.63
N ARG A 175 -15.30 -13.20 -16.97
CA ARG A 175 -15.09 -12.83 -15.57
C ARG A 175 -14.75 -11.33 -15.52
N VAL A 176 -15.69 -10.53 -15.07
CA VAL A 176 -15.58 -9.06 -15.02
C VAL A 176 -15.20 -8.61 -13.62
N VAL A 177 -13.99 -8.12 -13.45
CA VAL A 177 -13.55 -7.50 -12.20
C VAL A 177 -13.92 -6.03 -12.17
N ILE A 178 -14.76 -5.65 -11.23
CA ILE A 178 -15.20 -4.27 -10.97
C ILE A 178 -14.46 -3.76 -9.74
N LYS A 179 -13.70 -2.68 -9.90
CA LYS A 179 -12.89 -2.07 -8.84
C LYS A 179 -13.44 -0.69 -8.46
N PRO A 180 -14.38 -0.61 -7.49
CA PRO A 180 -14.78 0.67 -6.90
C PRO A 180 -13.69 1.22 -5.95
N ASN A 181 -13.87 2.43 -5.46
CA ASN A 181 -13.11 2.98 -4.36
C ASN A 181 -13.90 2.79 -3.06
N ILE A 182 -13.63 1.71 -2.33
CA ILE A 182 -14.31 1.40 -1.05
C ILE A 182 -13.44 1.87 0.12
N CYS A 183 -12.16 1.54 0.08
CA CYS A 183 -11.25 1.72 1.22
C CYS A 183 -10.38 2.98 1.12
N GLY A 184 -10.57 3.80 0.10
CA GLY A 184 -9.71 4.95 -0.20
C GLY A 184 -10.08 6.25 0.48
N GLY A 185 -10.99 6.26 1.44
CA GLY A 185 -11.48 7.46 2.09
C GLY A 185 -11.99 7.23 3.51
N ASN A 186 -12.61 8.26 4.07
CA ASN A 186 -13.37 8.14 5.30
C ASN A 186 -14.77 7.61 4.98
N PRO A 187 -15.16 6.46 5.52
CA PRO A 187 -16.45 5.83 5.22
C PRO A 187 -17.66 6.73 5.49
N GLN A 188 -17.55 7.68 6.39
CA GLN A 188 -18.67 8.54 6.77
C GLN A 188 -18.72 9.88 6.03
N ILE A 189 -17.74 10.14 5.16
CA ILE A 189 -17.73 11.34 4.33
C ILE A 189 -18.18 10.98 2.91
N ALA A 190 -19.40 11.33 2.56
CA ALA A 190 -19.87 11.23 1.20
C ALA A 190 -18.87 11.94 0.25
N GLY A 191 -18.60 11.35 -0.92
CA GLY A 191 -17.59 11.86 -1.84
C GLY A 191 -16.16 11.35 -1.56
N SER A 192 -15.94 10.58 -0.49
CA SER A 192 -14.66 9.91 -0.26
C SER A 192 -14.60 8.47 -0.80
N PHE A 193 -15.73 7.91 -1.19
CA PHE A 193 -15.86 6.54 -1.72
C PHE A 193 -16.94 6.46 -2.82
N THR A 194 -16.88 5.42 -3.64
CA THR A 194 -17.83 5.16 -4.74
C THR A 194 -19.21 4.82 -4.19
N ARG A 195 -20.25 5.34 -4.82
CA ARG A 195 -21.65 5.04 -4.44
C ARG A 195 -22.06 3.64 -4.91
N ILE A 196 -22.68 2.88 -4.02
CA ILE A 196 -23.17 1.52 -4.32
C ILE A 196 -24.10 1.52 -5.52
N GLU A 197 -24.98 2.53 -5.68
CA GLU A 197 -25.95 2.60 -6.77
C GLU A 197 -25.32 2.58 -8.18
N VAL A 198 -24.11 3.17 -8.33
CA VAL A 198 -23.36 3.17 -9.59
C VAL A 198 -22.85 1.76 -9.90
N VAL A 199 -22.29 1.08 -8.89
CA VAL A 199 -21.78 -0.29 -9.04
C VAL A 199 -22.92 -1.30 -9.21
N ASP A 200 -24.02 -1.11 -8.53
CA ASP A 200 -25.20 -1.96 -8.64
C ASP A 200 -25.78 -1.97 -10.07
N GLU A 201 -25.91 -0.80 -10.68
CA GLU A 201 -26.34 -0.71 -12.07
C GLU A 201 -25.35 -1.37 -13.02
N LEU A 202 -24.05 -1.13 -12.83
CA LEU A 202 -23.01 -1.77 -13.63
C LEU A 202 -23.05 -3.30 -13.50
N VAL A 203 -23.23 -3.83 -12.30
CA VAL A 203 -23.37 -5.27 -12.06
C VAL A 203 -24.55 -5.84 -12.84
N LYS A 204 -25.69 -5.16 -12.86
CA LYS A 204 -26.86 -5.56 -13.65
C LYS A 204 -26.55 -5.58 -15.14
N MET A 205 -25.93 -4.53 -15.65
CA MET A 205 -25.55 -4.46 -17.07
C MET A 205 -24.57 -5.56 -17.47
N VAL A 206 -23.59 -5.89 -16.62
CA VAL A 206 -22.64 -6.99 -16.83
C VAL A 206 -23.38 -8.34 -16.90
N ARG A 207 -24.33 -8.57 -16.01
CA ARG A 207 -25.17 -9.78 -16.04
C ARG A 207 -26.09 -9.84 -17.26
N GLU A 208 -26.65 -8.71 -17.69
CA GLU A 208 -27.43 -8.60 -18.91
C GLU A 208 -26.62 -8.97 -20.16
N ALA A 209 -25.30 -8.78 -20.11
CA ALA A 209 -24.37 -9.25 -21.15
C ALA A 209 -24.04 -10.74 -21.06
N GLY A 210 -24.52 -11.46 -20.04
CA GLY A 210 -24.23 -12.87 -19.80
C GLY A 210 -22.86 -13.15 -19.14
N ALA A 211 -22.25 -12.14 -18.50
CA ALA A 211 -20.97 -12.23 -17.83
C ALA A 211 -21.10 -12.31 -16.31
N SER A 212 -19.99 -12.65 -15.65
CA SER A 212 -19.91 -12.86 -14.21
C SER A 212 -19.19 -11.72 -13.52
N PRO A 213 -19.88 -10.77 -12.85
CA PRO A 213 -19.26 -9.67 -12.14
C PRO A 213 -18.66 -10.13 -10.80
N VAL A 214 -17.49 -9.57 -10.46
CA VAL A 214 -16.82 -9.71 -9.17
C VAL A 214 -16.37 -8.33 -8.72
N VAL A 215 -16.79 -7.90 -7.53
CA VAL A 215 -16.41 -6.61 -6.97
C VAL A 215 -15.21 -6.77 -6.04
N VAL A 216 -14.18 -5.96 -6.24
CA VAL A 216 -12.93 -6.10 -5.51
C VAL A 216 -12.42 -4.76 -4.99
N ASP A 217 -11.80 -4.77 -3.82
CA ASP A 217 -10.91 -3.71 -3.34
C ASP A 217 -9.92 -4.30 -2.35
N SER A 218 -8.98 -3.49 -1.85
CA SER A 218 -7.97 -3.93 -0.90
C SER A 218 -7.87 -2.97 0.28
N ASN A 219 -7.20 -3.42 1.34
CA ASN A 219 -6.86 -2.55 2.45
C ASN A 219 -6.08 -1.33 1.94
N MET A 220 -6.36 -0.20 2.54
CA MET A 220 -5.52 0.98 2.46
C MET A 220 -4.57 1.01 3.67
N ILE A 221 -3.59 1.93 3.69
CA ILE A 221 -2.61 2.06 4.77
C ILE A 221 -3.31 2.19 6.13
N TRP A 222 -4.32 3.06 6.21
CA TRP A 222 -5.01 3.40 7.47
C TRP A 222 -6.39 2.76 7.62
N THR A 223 -6.97 2.24 6.54
CA THR A 223 -8.31 1.64 6.57
C THR A 223 -8.29 0.20 6.10
N LYS A 224 -9.00 -0.66 6.80
CA LYS A 224 -9.14 -2.08 6.45
C LYS A 224 -10.46 -2.30 5.72
N PHE A 225 -10.40 -3.07 4.63
CA PHE A 225 -11.53 -3.30 3.75
C PHE A 225 -12.76 -3.88 4.47
N ASP A 226 -12.59 -4.94 5.25
CA ASP A 226 -13.74 -5.63 5.83
C ASP A 226 -14.60 -4.79 6.76
N PRO A 227 -14.04 -4.02 7.73
CA PRO A 227 -14.85 -3.14 8.57
C PRO A 227 -15.48 -1.97 7.80
N VAL A 228 -14.79 -1.42 6.79
CA VAL A 228 -15.35 -0.36 5.95
C VAL A 228 -16.49 -0.90 5.07
N ALA A 229 -16.30 -2.04 4.42
CA ALA A 229 -17.32 -2.66 3.61
C ALA A 229 -18.57 -3.06 4.42
N GLU A 230 -18.42 -3.41 5.70
CA GLU A 230 -19.54 -3.65 6.62
C GLU A 230 -20.26 -2.33 6.95
N ALA A 231 -19.51 -1.31 7.40
CA ALA A 231 -20.07 -0.04 7.85
C ALA A 231 -20.83 0.70 6.75
N GLU A 232 -20.36 0.60 5.50
CA GLU A 232 -20.91 1.30 4.34
C GLU A 232 -21.98 0.46 3.58
N GLY A 233 -22.36 -0.70 4.12
CA GLY A 233 -23.40 -1.54 3.55
C GLY A 233 -23.00 -2.34 2.30
N TRP A 234 -21.69 -2.35 1.92
CA TRP A 234 -21.22 -3.13 0.77
C TRP A 234 -21.42 -4.62 0.93
N LYS A 235 -21.20 -5.16 2.14
CA LYS A 235 -21.39 -6.59 2.40
C LYS A 235 -22.87 -6.98 2.35
N GLU A 236 -23.75 -6.16 2.91
CA GLU A 236 -25.19 -6.38 2.84
C GLU A 236 -25.71 -6.34 1.40
N TRP A 237 -25.26 -5.31 0.65
CA TRP A 237 -25.56 -5.16 -0.77
C TRP A 237 -25.06 -6.39 -1.57
N ALA A 238 -23.80 -6.79 -1.38
CA ALA A 238 -23.21 -7.90 -2.11
C ALA A 238 -23.93 -9.22 -1.84
N LYS A 239 -24.38 -9.44 -0.59
CA LYS A 239 -25.20 -10.60 -0.21
C LYS A 239 -26.58 -10.56 -0.87
N ARG A 240 -27.24 -9.39 -0.85
CA ARG A 240 -28.57 -9.22 -1.45
C ARG A 240 -28.55 -9.44 -2.97
N GLU A 241 -27.53 -8.89 -3.64
CA GLU A 241 -27.38 -8.97 -5.09
C GLU A 241 -26.67 -10.25 -5.55
N ASP A 242 -26.27 -11.14 -4.63
CA ASP A 242 -25.49 -12.36 -4.91
C ASP A 242 -24.23 -12.07 -5.76
N VAL A 243 -23.45 -11.07 -5.37
CA VAL A 243 -22.22 -10.65 -6.04
C VAL A 243 -21.01 -10.97 -5.17
N PRO A 244 -19.98 -11.65 -5.68
CA PRO A 244 -18.73 -11.81 -4.95
C PRO A 244 -18.09 -10.46 -4.63
N LEU A 245 -17.88 -10.19 -3.34
CA LEU A 245 -17.17 -9.02 -2.83
C LEU A 245 -15.86 -9.48 -2.19
N ILE A 246 -14.73 -9.21 -2.84
CA ILE A 246 -13.45 -9.80 -2.49
C ILE A 246 -12.48 -8.76 -1.94
N ASN A 247 -11.99 -9.00 -0.73
CA ASN A 247 -10.83 -8.33 -0.19
C ASN A 247 -9.56 -8.90 -0.82
N LEU A 248 -8.89 -8.14 -1.70
CA LEU A 248 -7.69 -8.58 -2.42
C LEU A 248 -6.51 -8.93 -1.49
N ASN A 249 -6.47 -8.39 -0.26
CA ASN A 249 -5.47 -8.77 0.72
C ASN A 249 -5.65 -10.21 1.24
N ARG A 250 -6.86 -10.76 1.16
CA ARG A 250 -7.18 -12.14 1.56
C ARG A 250 -7.28 -13.10 0.38
N ALA A 251 -7.34 -12.57 -0.84
CA ALA A 251 -7.41 -13.37 -2.05
C ALA A 251 -6.09 -14.12 -2.31
N LYS A 252 -6.15 -15.15 -3.15
CA LYS A 252 -4.95 -15.85 -3.61
C LYS A 252 -4.00 -14.88 -4.30
N ARG A 253 -2.72 -14.96 -3.96
CA ARG A 253 -1.68 -14.08 -4.50
C ARG A 253 -0.86 -14.79 -5.56
N ILE A 254 -0.39 -14.02 -6.52
CA ILE A 254 0.57 -14.40 -7.56
C ILE A 254 1.70 -13.37 -7.51
N ARG A 255 2.93 -13.79 -7.77
CA ARG A 255 4.06 -12.86 -7.92
C ARG A 255 4.03 -12.29 -9.33
N PHE A 256 3.94 -10.97 -9.44
CA PHE A 256 3.93 -10.28 -10.73
C PHE A 256 5.26 -9.57 -10.97
N ASN A 257 5.86 -9.85 -12.12
CA ASN A 257 7.10 -9.22 -12.57
C ASN A 257 6.77 -8.03 -13.47
N PHE A 258 6.95 -6.83 -12.97
CA PHE A 258 6.75 -5.57 -13.71
C PHE A 258 7.90 -5.25 -14.70
N GLY A 259 8.84 -6.15 -14.87
CA GLY A 259 9.99 -5.99 -15.78
C GLY A 259 11.23 -5.43 -15.09
N ARG A 260 12.35 -5.50 -15.81
CA ARG A 260 13.67 -5.08 -15.29
C ARG A 260 13.76 -3.56 -15.10
N ASP A 261 13.10 -2.82 -15.98
CA ASP A 261 13.14 -1.35 -16.00
C ASP A 261 12.10 -0.72 -15.07
N SER A 262 11.24 -1.54 -14.48
CA SER A 262 10.24 -1.08 -13.52
C SER A 262 10.84 -0.87 -12.14
N SER A 263 10.57 0.28 -11.54
CA SER A 263 10.91 0.57 -10.14
C SER A 263 10.15 -0.33 -9.14
N VAL A 264 9.01 -0.90 -9.55
CA VAL A 264 8.19 -1.79 -8.71
C VAL A 264 8.83 -3.18 -8.54
N GLY A 265 9.44 -3.71 -9.60
CA GLY A 265 10.08 -5.02 -9.60
C GLY A 265 9.10 -6.18 -9.54
N ILE A 266 9.38 -7.19 -8.69
CA ILE A 266 8.50 -8.35 -8.48
C ILE A 266 7.75 -8.19 -7.17
N VAL A 267 6.42 -8.08 -7.24
CA VAL A 267 5.57 -7.93 -6.07
C VAL A 267 4.38 -8.90 -6.12
N PRO A 268 3.82 -9.28 -4.96
CA PRO A 268 2.56 -10.01 -4.93
C PRO A 268 1.42 -9.15 -5.47
N VAL A 269 0.61 -9.73 -6.36
CA VAL A 269 -0.68 -9.18 -6.82
C VAL A 269 -1.78 -10.21 -6.57
N SER A 270 -3.02 -9.78 -6.60
CA SER A 270 -4.13 -10.72 -6.48
C SER A 270 -4.30 -11.52 -7.79
N ARG A 271 -4.54 -12.81 -7.65
CA ARG A 271 -4.88 -13.71 -8.75
C ARG A 271 -6.14 -13.24 -9.50
N GLU A 272 -7.09 -12.63 -8.78
CA GLU A 272 -8.31 -12.05 -9.35
C GLU A 272 -8.01 -11.06 -10.49
N MET A 273 -6.97 -10.23 -10.32
CA MET A 273 -6.58 -9.23 -11.31
C MET A 273 -5.93 -9.85 -12.54
N VAL A 274 -5.15 -10.91 -12.37
CA VAL A 274 -4.44 -11.59 -13.46
C VAL A 274 -5.39 -12.43 -14.32
N GLU A 275 -6.39 -13.06 -13.69
CA GLU A 275 -7.34 -13.97 -14.33
C GLU A 275 -8.63 -13.27 -14.79
N ALA A 276 -8.78 -11.98 -14.56
CA ALA A 276 -9.90 -11.21 -15.09
C ALA A 276 -9.88 -11.20 -16.62
N ASP A 277 -11.01 -11.44 -17.27
CA ASP A 277 -11.17 -11.24 -18.70
C ASP A 277 -11.40 -9.75 -19.02
N VAL A 278 -12.16 -9.07 -18.15
CA VAL A 278 -12.43 -7.63 -18.24
C VAL A 278 -12.20 -6.97 -16.88
N ILE A 279 -11.58 -5.80 -16.88
CA ILE A 279 -11.41 -4.95 -15.70
C ILE A 279 -12.17 -3.65 -15.90
N ILE A 280 -12.98 -3.26 -14.93
CA ILE A 280 -13.70 -1.99 -14.89
C ILE A 280 -13.29 -1.21 -13.63
N SER A 281 -12.76 0.00 -13.81
CA SER A 281 -12.43 0.91 -12.70
C SER A 281 -13.61 1.83 -12.41
N VAL A 282 -14.06 1.88 -11.14
CA VAL A 282 -15.17 2.74 -10.72
C VAL A 282 -14.73 3.64 -9.56
N PRO A 283 -13.84 4.63 -9.82
CA PRO A 283 -13.36 5.55 -8.79
C PRO A 283 -14.43 6.56 -8.38
N VAL A 284 -14.30 7.08 -7.17
CA VAL A 284 -14.95 8.33 -6.80
C VAL A 284 -14.13 9.52 -7.31
N MET A 285 -14.82 10.58 -7.75
CA MET A 285 -14.21 11.83 -8.19
C MET A 285 -13.80 12.68 -6.98
N LYS A 286 -12.51 12.75 -6.66
CA LYS A 286 -12.03 13.51 -5.50
C LYS A 286 -10.60 14.03 -5.66
N THR A 287 -10.30 15.09 -4.91
CA THR A 287 -8.94 15.63 -4.77
C THR A 287 -8.04 14.66 -3.99
N HIS A 288 -6.74 14.89 -4.02
CA HIS A 288 -5.76 14.12 -3.26
C HIS A 288 -4.53 14.97 -2.95
N LEU A 289 -4.12 14.99 -1.68
CA LEU A 289 -2.98 15.79 -1.20
C LEU A 289 -1.67 15.53 -1.97
N LEU A 290 -1.35 14.26 -2.27
CA LEU A 290 -0.06 13.90 -2.89
C LEU A 290 -0.11 13.78 -4.41
N THR A 291 -1.27 13.48 -5.00
CA THR A 291 -1.39 13.20 -6.44
C THR A 291 -2.35 14.15 -7.14
N ASN A 292 -2.70 15.26 -6.49
CA ASN A 292 -3.71 16.25 -6.90
C ASN A 292 -5.13 15.67 -6.97
N VAL A 293 -5.29 14.49 -7.57
CA VAL A 293 -6.59 13.85 -7.78
C VAL A 293 -6.55 12.35 -7.44
N THR A 294 -7.69 11.84 -7.03
CA THR A 294 -7.99 10.39 -6.97
C THR A 294 -9.06 10.11 -8.02
N LEU A 295 -8.68 9.44 -9.07
CA LEU A 295 -9.51 9.13 -10.22
C LEU A 295 -9.25 7.70 -10.69
N GLY A 296 -9.49 7.37 -11.95
CA GLY A 296 -9.39 6.02 -12.50
C GLY A 296 -8.03 5.36 -12.32
N MET A 297 -6.98 6.04 -12.72
CA MET A 297 -5.62 5.50 -12.62
C MET A 297 -5.20 5.29 -11.16
N LYS A 298 -5.43 6.28 -10.30
CA LYS A 298 -5.07 6.19 -8.88
C LYS A 298 -5.92 5.13 -8.16
N ASN A 299 -7.16 4.91 -8.57
CA ASN A 299 -8.02 3.85 -8.06
C ASN A 299 -7.40 2.45 -8.29
N MET A 300 -6.77 2.23 -9.44
CA MET A 300 -6.12 0.96 -9.76
C MET A 300 -4.92 0.64 -8.86
N TYR A 301 -4.29 1.64 -8.23
CA TYR A 301 -3.30 1.41 -7.19
C TYR A 301 -3.87 0.61 -6.00
N GLY A 302 -5.19 0.69 -5.77
CA GLY A 302 -5.91 -0.12 -4.81
C GLY A 302 -5.93 -1.62 -5.12
N THR A 303 -5.52 -2.07 -6.31
CA THR A 303 -5.43 -3.50 -6.64
C THR A 303 -4.21 -4.21 -6.05
N PHE A 304 -3.24 -3.47 -5.51
CA PHE A 304 -2.10 -4.05 -4.82
C PHE A 304 -2.51 -4.57 -3.43
N PRO A 305 -2.45 -5.88 -3.19
CA PRO A 305 -2.83 -6.49 -1.92
C PRO A 305 -1.68 -6.40 -0.90
N GLN A 306 -1.09 -5.20 -0.74
CA GLN A 306 0.01 -4.95 0.17
C GLN A 306 -0.50 -4.34 1.46
N GLU A 307 -0.06 -4.83 2.61
CA GLU A 307 -0.37 -4.22 3.90
C GLU A 307 0.27 -2.81 3.99
N ASN A 308 1.51 -2.68 3.54
CA ASN A 308 2.22 -1.42 3.49
C ASN A 308 2.36 -0.90 2.06
N LYS A 309 1.36 -0.16 1.60
CA LYS A 309 1.42 0.52 0.30
C LYS A 309 2.32 1.76 0.33
N ALA A 310 2.57 2.35 1.50
CA ALA A 310 3.42 3.54 1.63
C ALA A 310 4.83 3.32 1.07
N LYS A 311 5.38 2.12 1.21
CA LYS A 311 6.71 1.78 0.65
C LYS A 311 6.87 2.06 -0.84
N PHE A 312 5.78 2.08 -1.60
CA PHE A 312 5.82 2.35 -3.03
C PHE A 312 5.95 3.84 -3.37
N HIS A 313 5.69 4.74 -2.41
CA HIS A 313 5.90 6.19 -2.63
C HIS A 313 7.37 6.53 -2.89
N ARG A 314 8.33 5.74 -2.36
CA ARG A 314 9.77 5.90 -2.62
C ARG A 314 10.18 5.74 -4.08
N PHE A 315 9.33 5.21 -4.92
CA PHE A 315 9.60 5.02 -6.35
C PHE A 315 9.00 6.16 -7.21
N GLY A 316 8.45 7.19 -6.54
CA GLY A 316 7.54 8.13 -7.16
C GLY A 316 6.18 7.49 -7.37
N ILE A 317 5.15 7.98 -6.68
CA ILE A 317 3.81 7.38 -6.74
C ILE A 317 3.24 7.38 -8.16
N GLU A 318 3.59 8.36 -8.98
CA GLU A 318 3.21 8.45 -10.40
C GLU A 318 3.75 7.28 -11.22
N ASN A 319 4.98 6.81 -10.91
CA ASN A 319 5.56 5.65 -11.58
C ASN A 319 4.81 4.37 -11.23
N VAL A 320 4.48 4.20 -9.96
CA VAL A 320 3.75 3.01 -9.49
C VAL A 320 2.33 3.01 -10.02
N VAL A 321 1.63 4.13 -10.02
CA VAL A 321 0.29 4.26 -10.61
C VAL A 321 0.33 3.92 -12.10
N TYR A 322 1.31 4.43 -12.84
CA TYR A 322 1.51 4.10 -14.25
C TYR A 322 1.72 2.59 -14.44
N GLU A 323 2.65 1.97 -13.71
CA GLU A 323 2.97 0.55 -13.86
C GLU A 323 1.79 -0.37 -13.55
N VAL A 324 0.99 -0.04 -12.53
CA VAL A 324 -0.23 -0.81 -12.21
C VAL A 324 -1.25 -0.72 -13.34
N ASN A 325 -1.47 0.47 -13.89
CA ASN A 325 -2.41 0.66 -14.99
C ASN A 325 -1.90 0.03 -16.30
N ARG A 326 -0.58 0.02 -16.52
CA ARG A 326 0.04 -0.70 -17.64
C ARG A 326 -0.17 -2.21 -17.53
N ALA A 327 -0.12 -2.77 -16.30
CA ALA A 327 -0.33 -4.19 -16.07
C ALA A 327 -1.81 -4.59 -16.12
N PHE A 328 -2.68 -3.78 -15.54
CA PHE A 328 -4.12 -4.04 -15.38
C PHE A 328 -4.93 -2.88 -15.95
N THR A 329 -4.76 -2.61 -17.23
CA THR A 329 -5.47 -1.50 -17.90
C THR A 329 -6.98 -1.73 -17.88
N PRO A 330 -7.79 -0.83 -17.31
CA PRO A 330 -9.24 -0.96 -17.35
C PRO A 330 -9.80 -0.90 -18.78
N HIS A 331 -10.79 -1.75 -19.06
CA HIS A 331 -11.54 -1.72 -20.32
C HIS A 331 -12.56 -0.60 -20.37
N LEU A 332 -13.07 -0.27 -19.19
CA LEU A 332 -14.02 0.78 -18.95
C LEU A 332 -13.68 1.47 -17.63
N THR A 333 -13.72 2.77 -17.60
CA THR A 333 -13.58 3.58 -16.38
C THR A 333 -14.86 4.39 -16.22
N LEU A 334 -15.47 4.29 -15.03
CA LEU A 334 -16.65 5.04 -14.62
C LEU A 334 -16.29 5.91 -13.42
N ILE A 335 -16.02 7.18 -13.61
CA ILE A 335 -15.71 8.11 -12.52
C ILE A 335 -17.01 8.60 -11.91
N ASP A 336 -17.26 8.19 -10.66
CA ASP A 336 -18.42 8.57 -9.88
C ASP A 336 -18.22 9.95 -9.24
N GLY A 337 -18.84 10.95 -9.82
CA GLY A 337 -18.97 12.31 -9.29
C GLY A 337 -20.41 12.64 -8.88
N THR A 338 -21.25 11.62 -8.58
CA THR A 338 -22.60 11.88 -8.02
C THR A 338 -22.47 12.72 -6.76
N VAL A 339 -21.60 12.31 -5.86
CA VAL A 339 -21.08 13.14 -4.78
C VAL A 339 -19.55 13.07 -4.86
N GLY A 340 -18.93 14.17 -5.27
CA GLY A 340 -17.49 14.29 -5.33
C GLY A 340 -16.89 14.72 -4.01
N GLY A 341 -15.55 14.65 -3.91
CA GLY A 341 -14.79 15.08 -2.73
C GLY A 341 -13.77 16.16 -3.08
N GLU A 342 -14.01 17.39 -2.68
CA GLU A 342 -13.07 18.50 -2.87
C GLU A 342 -12.19 18.72 -1.62
N CYS A 343 -11.20 19.61 -1.68
CA CYS A 343 -10.32 20.02 -0.59
C CYS A 343 -9.30 18.94 -0.19
N PHE A 344 -9.30 18.44 1.06
CA PHE A 344 -8.27 17.59 1.65
C PHE A 344 -8.47 16.07 1.40
N GLY A 345 -8.64 15.68 0.14
CA GLY A 345 -8.66 14.25 -0.17
C GLY A 345 -7.31 13.53 0.12
N PRO A 346 -7.32 12.22 0.30
CA PRO A 346 -8.44 11.30 0.08
C PRO A 346 -9.34 11.07 1.31
N LEU A 347 -8.91 11.44 2.54
CA LEU A 347 -9.56 11.03 3.80
C LEU A 347 -10.51 12.09 4.36
N SER A 348 -10.23 13.36 4.15
CA SER A 348 -10.94 14.50 4.72
C SER A 348 -11.53 15.40 3.65
N CYS A 349 -12.11 14.78 2.62
CA CYS A 349 -12.78 15.52 1.57
C CYS A 349 -13.97 16.31 2.11
N LYS A 350 -14.20 17.48 1.53
CA LYS A 350 -15.46 18.19 1.64
C LYS A 350 -16.42 17.63 0.59
N PRO A 351 -17.58 17.08 0.99
CA PRO A 351 -18.54 16.53 0.04
C PRO A 351 -19.08 17.61 -0.90
N LEU A 352 -19.10 17.28 -2.18
CA LEU A 352 -19.67 18.13 -3.24
C LEU A 352 -20.74 17.33 -3.98
N ASN A 353 -22.00 17.76 -3.89
CA ASN A 353 -23.08 17.19 -4.69
C ASN A 353 -22.92 17.62 -6.17
N TYR A 354 -22.04 16.92 -6.90
CA TYR A 354 -21.64 17.32 -8.25
C TYR A 354 -22.51 16.71 -9.35
N GLN A 355 -23.25 15.64 -9.03
CA GLN A 355 -24.25 15.02 -9.92
C GLN A 355 -23.72 14.72 -11.33
N THR A 356 -22.48 14.27 -11.43
CA THR A 356 -21.78 14.02 -12.68
C THR A 356 -21.21 12.61 -12.68
N LEU A 357 -21.24 11.94 -13.83
CA LEU A 357 -20.58 10.67 -14.07
C LEU A 357 -19.81 10.76 -15.38
N ILE A 358 -18.58 10.25 -15.40
CA ILE A 358 -17.73 10.18 -16.58
C ILE A 358 -17.47 8.71 -16.91
N ALA A 359 -17.75 8.32 -18.15
CA ALA A 359 -17.39 7.00 -18.66
C ALA A 359 -16.35 7.14 -19.77
N SER A 360 -15.36 6.23 -19.82
CA SER A 360 -14.41 6.17 -20.93
C SER A 360 -13.85 4.74 -21.09
N ASN A 361 -13.54 4.38 -22.33
CA ASN A 361 -12.77 3.20 -22.67
C ASN A 361 -11.25 3.40 -22.51
N ASP A 362 -10.82 4.58 -22.13
CA ASP A 362 -9.44 4.99 -21.90
C ASP A 362 -9.35 5.66 -20.51
N VAL A 363 -8.67 5.00 -19.58
CA VAL A 363 -8.55 5.46 -18.18
C VAL A 363 -7.82 6.80 -18.08
N VAL A 364 -6.86 7.07 -18.97
CA VAL A 364 -6.10 8.31 -18.97
C VAL A 364 -6.98 9.47 -19.46
N ALA A 365 -7.79 9.22 -20.48
CA ALA A 365 -8.75 10.21 -20.98
C ALA A 365 -9.87 10.48 -19.97
N ALA A 366 -10.38 9.44 -19.28
CA ALA A 366 -11.34 9.63 -18.19
C ALA A 366 -10.80 10.58 -17.13
N ASP A 367 -9.56 10.32 -16.69
CA ASP A 367 -8.89 11.13 -15.66
C ASP A 367 -8.61 12.56 -16.15
N ALA A 368 -8.21 12.73 -17.42
CA ALA A 368 -7.99 14.05 -18.00
C ALA A 368 -9.28 14.87 -18.08
N VAL A 369 -10.40 14.28 -18.54
CA VAL A 369 -11.71 14.94 -18.54
C VAL A 369 -12.14 15.33 -17.13
N ALA A 370 -11.96 14.41 -16.16
CA ALA A 370 -12.28 14.70 -14.76
C ALA A 370 -11.41 15.84 -14.20
N CYS A 371 -10.11 15.86 -14.52
CA CYS A 371 -9.21 16.96 -14.13
C CYS A 371 -9.71 18.31 -14.64
N MET A 372 -10.08 18.41 -15.91
CA MET A 372 -10.61 19.65 -16.48
C MET A 372 -11.91 20.09 -15.78
N LEU A 373 -12.80 19.15 -15.48
CA LEU A 373 -14.02 19.41 -14.71
C LEU A 373 -13.73 19.90 -13.28
N MET A 374 -12.65 19.40 -12.67
CA MET A 374 -12.20 19.81 -11.34
C MET A 374 -11.34 21.09 -11.34
N GLY A 375 -11.01 21.64 -12.52
CA GLY A 375 -10.14 22.81 -12.66
C GLY A 375 -8.65 22.53 -12.52
N TYR A 376 -8.22 21.31 -12.77
CA TYR A 376 -6.82 20.94 -12.94
C TYR A 376 -6.46 20.85 -14.42
N GLN A 377 -5.22 21.21 -14.75
CA GLN A 377 -4.66 20.92 -16.05
C GLN A 377 -4.12 19.48 -16.04
N PRO A 378 -4.58 18.57 -16.93
CA PRO A 378 -4.19 17.16 -16.91
C PRO A 378 -2.68 16.94 -16.94
N GLU A 379 -1.93 17.76 -17.68
CA GLU A 379 -0.47 17.71 -17.81
C GLU A 379 0.27 18.06 -16.51
N THR A 380 -0.39 18.73 -15.55
CA THR A 380 0.19 19.01 -14.23
C THR A 380 0.07 17.82 -13.27
N VAL A 381 -0.80 16.86 -13.59
CA VAL A 381 -0.98 15.64 -12.80
C VAL A 381 0.00 14.57 -13.27
N LEU A 382 1.03 14.32 -12.48
CA LEU A 382 2.22 13.57 -12.89
C LEU A 382 1.92 12.19 -13.49
N HIS A 383 1.02 11.42 -12.89
CA HIS A 383 0.69 10.08 -13.38
C HIS A 383 -0.12 10.11 -14.70
N ILE A 384 -0.97 11.13 -14.92
CA ILE A 384 -1.70 11.32 -16.18
C ILE A 384 -0.71 11.72 -17.29
N ARG A 385 0.15 12.71 -17.00
CA ARG A 385 1.21 13.15 -17.92
C ARG A 385 2.13 12.01 -18.33
N LYS A 386 2.58 11.20 -17.36
CA LYS A 386 3.42 10.04 -17.63
C LYS A 386 2.71 9.02 -18.51
N ALA A 387 1.48 8.67 -18.16
CA ALA A 387 0.69 7.70 -18.92
C ALA A 387 0.44 8.13 -20.36
N HIS A 388 0.20 9.41 -20.58
CA HIS A 388 0.05 9.99 -21.91
C HIS A 388 1.35 9.88 -22.72
N ARG A 389 2.48 10.33 -22.14
CA ARG A 389 3.80 10.30 -22.80
C ARG A 389 4.28 8.88 -23.12
N GLU A 390 4.00 7.93 -22.26
CA GLU A 390 4.36 6.52 -22.45
C GLU A 390 3.33 5.76 -23.32
N GLY A 391 2.33 6.44 -23.87
CA GLY A 391 1.36 5.87 -24.80
C GLY A 391 0.32 4.94 -24.17
N LEU A 392 0.11 4.99 -22.85
CA LEU A 392 -0.90 4.17 -22.17
C LEU A 392 -2.32 4.62 -22.52
N GLY A 393 -2.55 5.92 -22.66
CA GLY A 393 -3.85 6.50 -22.99
C GLY A 393 -3.74 7.94 -23.47
N ASN A 394 -4.88 8.58 -23.72
CA ASN A 394 -4.97 9.96 -24.20
C ASN A 394 -5.13 10.95 -23.05
N GLY A 395 -4.05 11.64 -22.67
CA GLY A 395 -4.08 12.71 -21.65
C GLY A 395 -4.59 14.06 -22.16
N GLU A 396 -4.83 14.20 -23.46
CA GLU A 396 -5.29 15.42 -24.14
C GLU A 396 -6.57 15.16 -24.97
N PRO A 397 -7.65 14.65 -24.33
CA PRO A 397 -8.89 14.40 -25.04
C PRO A 397 -9.50 15.72 -25.54
N ALA A 398 -10.18 15.67 -26.70
CA ALA A 398 -10.90 16.81 -27.23
C ALA A 398 -12.17 17.07 -26.40
N PHE A 399 -11.99 17.69 -25.24
CA PHE A 399 -13.06 18.02 -24.30
C PHE A 399 -13.11 19.53 -24.06
N ASP A 400 -14.29 20.11 -24.17
CA ASP A 400 -14.55 21.52 -23.87
C ASP A 400 -15.72 21.62 -22.88
N LEU A 401 -15.45 22.17 -21.71
CA LEU A 401 -16.46 22.44 -20.67
C LEU A 401 -17.68 23.22 -21.19
N ARG A 402 -17.48 24.10 -22.19
CA ARG A 402 -18.55 24.93 -22.79
C ARG A 402 -19.55 24.11 -23.60
N ASN A 403 -19.17 22.91 -24.02
CA ASN A 403 -20.01 22.02 -24.83
C ASN A 403 -20.83 21.04 -23.97
N LEU A 404 -20.77 21.16 -22.64
CA LEU A 404 -21.60 20.33 -21.76
C LEU A 404 -23.06 20.72 -21.88
N SER A 405 -23.94 19.73 -21.96
CA SER A 405 -25.42 19.93 -22.10
C SER A 405 -26.01 20.64 -20.87
N SER A 406 -25.35 20.59 -19.74
CA SER A 406 -25.72 21.30 -18.51
C SER A 406 -24.46 21.72 -17.76
N ALA A 407 -24.40 22.96 -17.29
CA ALA A 407 -23.32 23.49 -16.49
C ALA A 407 -23.59 23.27 -14.99
N HIS A 408 -22.50 23.06 -14.22
CA HIS A 408 -22.53 23.07 -12.75
C HIS A 408 -21.68 24.24 -12.24
N PRO A 409 -22.08 24.97 -11.17
CA PRO A 409 -21.31 26.11 -10.66
C PRO A 409 -19.86 25.81 -10.27
N LYS A 410 -19.57 24.55 -10.01
CA LYS A 410 -18.22 24.08 -9.66
C LYS A 410 -17.40 23.59 -10.86
N ASP A 411 -17.90 23.70 -12.08
CA ASP A 411 -17.13 23.32 -13.27
C ASP A 411 -15.87 24.16 -13.41
N GLY A 412 -14.74 23.48 -13.45
CA GLY A 412 -13.44 24.13 -13.49
C GLY A 412 -13.01 24.82 -12.18
N ASN A 413 -13.79 24.70 -11.10
CA ASN A 413 -13.59 25.47 -9.86
C ASN A 413 -13.84 24.66 -8.58
N TRP A 414 -13.26 23.47 -8.49
CA TRP A 414 -13.25 22.72 -7.25
C TRP A 414 -12.28 23.33 -6.24
N GLU A 415 -12.61 23.23 -4.97
CA GLU A 415 -11.72 23.64 -3.89
C GLU A 415 -10.51 22.69 -3.81
N LYS A 416 -9.32 23.25 -3.98
CA LYS A 416 -8.06 22.51 -3.95
C LYS A 416 -7.52 22.43 -2.54
N PRO A 417 -6.67 21.43 -2.22
CA PRO A 417 -5.95 21.40 -0.96
C PRO A 417 -5.11 22.67 -0.77
N ASP A 418 -4.99 23.12 0.49
CA ASP A 418 -4.07 24.21 0.84
C ASP A 418 -2.63 23.82 0.44
N PRO A 419 -1.91 24.66 -0.36
CA PRO A 419 -0.55 24.36 -0.78
C PRO A 419 0.43 24.14 0.37
N LYS A 420 0.23 24.78 1.52
CA LYS A 420 1.09 24.59 2.71
C LYS A 420 0.88 23.20 3.30
N VAL A 421 -0.36 22.72 3.37
CA VAL A 421 -0.68 21.37 3.84
C VAL A 421 -0.12 20.34 2.87
N THR A 422 -0.24 20.57 1.58
CA THR A 422 0.34 19.70 0.54
C THR A 422 1.86 19.63 0.68
N ALA A 423 2.54 20.76 0.77
CA ALA A 423 3.99 20.83 0.92
C ALA A 423 4.47 20.14 2.23
N PHE A 424 3.71 20.30 3.30
CA PHE A 424 4.00 19.59 4.55
C PHE A 424 3.87 18.07 4.39
N TYR A 425 2.81 17.60 3.73
CA TYR A 425 2.61 16.16 3.48
C TYR A 425 3.69 15.58 2.57
N GLU A 426 4.09 16.32 1.54
CA GLU A 426 5.20 15.96 0.65
C GLU A 426 6.51 15.85 1.43
N ALA A 427 6.83 16.85 2.25
CA ALA A 427 8.01 16.83 3.10
C ALA A 427 8.00 15.67 4.12
N LEU A 428 6.83 15.34 4.65
CA LEU A 428 6.63 14.20 5.56
C LEU A 428 6.91 12.87 4.85
N VAL A 429 6.34 12.70 3.66
CA VAL A 429 6.57 11.50 2.84
C VAL A 429 8.06 11.41 2.47
N GLU A 430 8.67 12.49 2.02
CA GLU A 430 10.08 12.55 1.66
C GLU A 430 10.99 12.19 2.84
N ALA A 431 10.77 12.81 4.01
CA ALA A 431 11.51 12.48 5.23
C ALA A 431 11.38 11.00 5.60
N SER A 432 10.18 10.44 5.46
CA SER A 432 9.92 9.02 5.75
C SER A 432 10.66 8.07 4.82
N LEU A 433 10.97 8.49 3.60
CA LEU A 433 11.67 7.69 2.61
C LEU A 433 13.19 7.65 2.84
N HIS A 434 13.76 8.71 3.43
CA HIS A 434 15.20 8.88 3.56
C HIS A 434 15.76 8.57 4.95
N LEU A 435 14.94 8.54 5.99
CA LEU A 435 15.39 8.19 7.33
C LEU A 435 15.56 6.69 7.50
N PRO A 436 16.76 6.19 7.89
CA PRO A 436 16.98 4.77 8.14
C PRO A 436 16.02 4.23 9.22
N GLY A 437 15.38 3.10 8.96
CA GLY A 437 14.43 2.49 9.90
C GLY A 437 13.01 3.05 9.83
N MET A 438 12.78 4.19 9.18
CA MET A 438 11.43 4.75 9.03
C MET A 438 10.52 3.89 8.15
N GLN A 439 11.08 3.07 7.28
CA GLN A 439 10.28 2.14 6.48
C GLN A 439 9.69 1.00 7.33
N ASP A 440 10.49 0.46 8.26
CA ASP A 440 10.01 -0.54 9.22
C ASP A 440 9.11 0.12 10.27
N PHE A 441 9.35 1.40 10.54
CA PHE A 441 8.51 2.23 11.39
C PHE A 441 7.14 2.51 10.75
N PHE A 442 7.03 2.74 9.43
CA PHE A 442 5.76 2.83 8.72
C PHE A 442 5.01 1.49 8.68
N ASP A 443 5.72 0.37 8.76
CA ASP A 443 5.10 -0.95 8.86
C ASP A 443 4.49 -1.24 10.25
N GLY A 444 4.99 -0.59 11.30
CA GLY A 444 4.54 -0.79 12.67
C GLY A 444 4.17 0.46 13.47
N ALA A 445 4.67 1.62 13.09
CA ALA A 445 4.61 2.85 13.87
C ALA A 445 4.42 4.12 13.03
N ALA A 446 3.76 4.03 11.87
CA ALA A 446 3.43 5.18 11.02
C ALA A 446 2.78 6.32 11.83
N ASP A 447 2.03 5.96 12.84
CA ASP A 447 1.35 6.86 13.75
C ASP A 447 2.33 7.70 14.60
N PHE A 448 3.50 7.15 14.97
CA PHE A 448 4.47 7.87 15.82
C PHE A 448 5.33 8.86 15.05
N ALA A 449 5.69 8.57 13.79
CA ALA A 449 6.46 9.48 12.95
C ALA A 449 5.65 10.74 12.60
N LEU A 450 4.38 10.56 12.30
CA LEU A 450 3.46 11.65 12.03
C LEU A 450 3.36 12.62 13.22
N PHE A 451 3.36 12.09 14.44
CA PHE A 451 3.32 12.92 15.67
C PHE A 451 4.65 13.65 15.94
N GLY A 452 5.78 12.95 15.81
CA GLY A 452 7.10 13.56 16.02
C GLY A 452 7.38 14.66 15.00
N LEU A 453 6.91 14.50 13.76
CA LEU A 453 7.07 15.49 12.68
C LEU A 453 6.06 16.65 12.80
N ALA A 454 4.87 16.42 13.39
CA ALA A 454 3.92 17.48 13.72
C ALA A 454 4.47 18.52 14.71
N THR A 455 5.52 18.18 15.46
CA THR A 455 6.21 19.08 16.38
C THR A 455 7.32 19.90 15.73
N LEU A 456 7.62 19.70 14.44
CA LEU A 456 8.66 20.45 13.75
C LEU A 456 8.32 21.94 13.57
N PRO A 457 9.34 22.83 13.52
CA PRO A 457 9.15 24.29 13.44
C PRO A 457 8.28 24.76 12.26
N MET A 458 8.29 24.04 11.14
CA MET A 458 7.50 24.37 9.94
C MET A 458 5.96 24.24 10.16
N VAL A 459 5.52 23.52 11.21
CA VAL A 459 4.09 23.42 11.57
C VAL A 459 3.61 24.68 12.29
N LYS A 460 4.51 25.50 12.84
CA LYS A 460 4.17 26.73 13.57
C LYS A 460 3.55 27.83 12.69
N ASP A 461 3.72 27.72 11.37
CA ASP A 461 3.17 28.68 10.41
C ASP A 461 1.80 28.27 9.82
N LEU A 462 1.21 27.18 10.33
CA LEU A 462 -0.13 26.78 9.92
C LEU A 462 -1.19 27.69 10.53
N THR A 463 -2.26 27.97 9.80
CA THR A 463 -3.39 28.68 10.36
C THR A 463 -4.00 27.87 11.53
N PRO A 464 -4.60 28.50 12.55
CA PRO A 464 -5.21 27.78 13.67
C PRO A 464 -6.22 26.71 13.23
N GLN A 465 -6.90 26.89 12.11
CA GLN A 465 -7.84 25.93 11.54
C GLN A 465 -7.11 24.71 10.95
N THR A 466 -6.01 24.94 10.23
CA THR A 466 -5.19 23.88 9.66
C THR A 466 -4.44 23.11 10.75
N GLU A 467 -3.99 23.79 11.79
CA GLU A 467 -3.39 23.18 12.98
C GLU A 467 -4.40 22.31 13.73
N LYS A 468 -5.63 22.79 13.91
CA LYS A 468 -6.71 22.01 14.53
C LYS A 468 -7.08 20.79 13.71
N LEU A 469 -7.24 20.94 12.38
CA LEU A 469 -7.48 19.82 11.46
C LEU A 469 -6.37 18.79 11.55
N PHE A 470 -5.13 19.25 11.52
CA PHE A 470 -3.95 18.42 11.61
C PHE A 470 -3.93 17.61 12.92
N ASN A 471 -4.18 18.27 14.05
CA ASN A 471 -4.26 17.64 15.36
C ASN A 471 -5.46 16.68 15.49
N ASP A 472 -6.61 17.02 14.92
CA ASP A 472 -7.82 16.19 14.96
C ASP A 472 -7.69 14.95 14.06
N VAL A 473 -7.16 15.11 12.85
CA VAL A 473 -6.90 14.00 11.91
C VAL A 473 -5.79 13.09 12.42
N LEU A 474 -4.67 13.66 12.84
CA LEU A 474 -3.56 12.89 13.40
C LEU A 474 -3.94 12.26 14.74
N GLY A 475 -4.61 12.99 15.62
CA GLY A 475 -5.11 12.46 16.88
C GLY A 475 -6.10 11.31 16.72
N GLY A 476 -6.88 11.32 15.62
CA GLY A 476 -7.76 10.23 15.24
C GLY A 476 -7.00 9.01 14.72
N LEU A 477 -6.07 9.23 13.78
CA LEU A 477 -5.17 8.21 13.24
C LEU A 477 -4.30 7.57 14.34
N PHE A 478 -3.79 8.39 15.25
CA PHE A 478 -2.95 7.98 16.38
C PHE A 478 -3.67 7.02 17.32
N ARG A 479 -4.91 7.34 17.67
CA ARG A 479 -5.69 6.52 18.60
C ARG A 479 -6.11 5.18 18.02
N SER A 480 -6.25 5.07 16.70
CA SER A 480 -6.63 3.83 16.03
C SER A 480 -5.45 2.90 15.73
N GLY A 481 -4.28 3.45 15.40
CA GLY A 481 -3.08 2.66 15.05
C GLY A 481 -2.36 2.08 16.28
N PHE A 482 -2.20 2.90 17.33
CA PHE A 482 -1.38 2.55 18.50
C PHE A 482 -1.97 1.46 19.39
N THR A 483 -3.28 1.31 19.42
CA THR A 483 -3.93 0.38 20.34
C THR A 483 -4.27 -0.96 19.74
N GLY A 484 -4.07 -1.17 18.43
CA GLY A 484 -4.61 -2.33 17.71
C GLY A 484 -6.15 -2.44 17.85
N ARG A 485 -6.76 -1.43 18.43
CA ARG A 485 -8.18 -1.36 18.71
C ARG A 485 -8.93 -1.13 17.40
N LYS A 486 -9.88 -1.99 17.11
CA LYS A 486 -10.84 -1.77 16.03
C LYS A 486 -11.59 -0.47 16.28
N TRP A 487 -11.72 0.38 15.29
CA TRP A 487 -12.60 1.55 15.33
C TRP A 487 -14.00 1.10 15.70
N THR A 488 -14.54 1.65 16.76
CA THR A 488 -15.95 1.46 17.10
C THR A 488 -16.79 2.43 16.27
N LYS A 489 -18.09 2.17 16.20
CA LYS A 489 -19.03 3.10 15.58
C LYS A 489 -18.94 4.50 16.21
N ASP A 490 -18.71 4.57 17.53
CA ASP A 490 -18.54 5.83 18.28
C ASP A 490 -17.26 6.59 17.89
N ASP A 491 -16.15 5.86 17.64
CA ASP A 491 -14.90 6.46 17.15
C ASP A 491 -15.09 7.05 15.74
N LEU A 492 -15.81 6.33 14.87
CA LEU A 492 -16.17 6.77 13.53
C LEU A 492 -17.12 7.98 13.58
N ASP A 493 -18.14 7.97 14.46
CA ASP A 493 -19.09 9.06 14.64
C ASP A 493 -18.43 10.33 15.20
N LYS A 494 -17.44 10.18 16.09
CA LYS A 494 -16.62 11.31 16.58
C LYS A 494 -15.77 11.91 15.46
N PHE A 495 -15.11 11.07 14.65
CA PHE A 495 -14.30 11.54 13.53
C PHE A 495 -15.16 12.27 12.50
N THR A 496 -16.35 11.76 12.20
CA THR A 496 -17.32 12.40 11.29
C THR A 496 -17.79 13.74 11.81
N ARG A 497 -18.16 13.83 13.08
CA ARG A 497 -18.55 15.11 13.69
C ARG A 497 -17.43 16.15 13.61
N LEU A 498 -16.20 15.75 13.88
CA LEU A 498 -15.03 16.63 13.79
C LEU A 498 -14.82 17.13 12.35
N THR A 499 -14.92 16.24 11.37
CA THR A 499 -14.75 16.62 9.95
C THR A 499 -15.92 17.43 9.39
N GLN A 500 -17.15 17.17 9.85
CA GLN A 500 -18.34 17.96 9.46
C GLN A 500 -18.33 19.36 10.10
N THR A 501 -17.94 19.47 11.38
CA THR A 501 -17.80 20.77 12.07
C THR A 501 -16.72 21.62 11.39
N TRP A 502 -15.65 21.00 10.89
CA TRP A 502 -14.62 21.69 10.12
C TRP A 502 -15.09 22.11 8.72
N ALA A 503 -15.89 21.29 8.05
CA ALA A 503 -16.45 21.60 6.73
C ALA A 503 -17.53 22.72 6.78
N SER A 504 -18.07 23.01 7.95
CA SER A 504 -19.10 24.05 8.16
C SER A 504 -18.53 25.39 8.67
N GLN A 505 -17.26 25.46 9.05
CA GLN A 505 -16.49 26.65 9.36
C GLN A 505 -15.63 27.10 8.17
#